data_7c9c12d0db700ce7378c22b4bbdd114a
#
_entry.id   7c9c12d0db700ce7378c22b4bbdd114a
#
_cell.length_a   1.000
_cell.length_b   1.000
_cell.length_c   1.000
_cell.angle_alpha   90.00
_cell.angle_beta   90.00
_cell.angle_gamma   90.00
#
_symmetry.space_group_name_H-M   'P 1'
#
loop_
_entity.id
_entity.type
_entity.pdbx_description
1 polymer ?
#
loop_
_entity_poly.entity_id
_entity_poly.type
_entity_poly.pdbx_seq_one_letter_code
_entity_poly.pdbx_strand_id
1 'polypeptide(L)'
;VQTSPSYGTVYYDFNCSAEPVNNVLVRKAICLAIDRQSIIDNVVQVDAQPAYSFLAPGYSVDGKDITEGRESFGLSATADVEGAQAALAEAGYPNGEGFPTLTLSYYDNDTVKKVVEAMAEMLKNNLNINVEVSSNEWSIFYDDVQKGNYQVAAMGWSADYVNPMSFLPLCKTGDSSNNLFYSNADYDALVDQVKAENDPAKAAELTLQADAIVSNDYAVLPLYYKSNNYLMHDNISGFYMTASGNLFFKDVKVG
;
A
#
# COMPACT_ATOMS: atom_id res chain seq x y z
N VAL A 1 -23.63 -9.43 -6.34
CA VAL A 1 -22.48 -8.52 -6.22
C VAL A 1 -21.64 -8.65 -7.47
N GLN A 2 -21.21 -7.54 -8.02
CA GLN A 2 -20.26 -7.45 -9.14
C GLN A 2 -18.97 -6.85 -8.59
N THR A 3 -17.82 -7.35 -9.04
CA THR A 3 -16.52 -6.82 -8.66
C THR A 3 -15.77 -6.41 -9.92
N SER A 4 -15.15 -5.24 -9.89
CA SER A 4 -14.22 -4.79 -10.92
C SER A 4 -12.92 -4.32 -10.28
N PRO A 5 -11.75 -4.52 -10.93
CA PRO A 5 -10.48 -3.98 -10.42
C PRO A 5 -10.55 -2.47 -10.21
N SER A 6 -9.93 -2.00 -9.14
CA SER A 6 -9.67 -0.59 -8.93
C SER A 6 -8.17 -0.35 -9.04
N TYR A 7 -7.76 0.70 -9.76
CA TYR A 7 -6.34 1.07 -9.84
C TYR A 7 -5.92 1.78 -8.56
N GLY A 8 -5.80 1.00 -7.48
CA GLY A 8 -5.51 1.53 -6.16
C GLY A 8 -5.00 0.47 -5.18
N THR A 9 -4.26 0.94 -4.18
CA THR A 9 -3.69 0.13 -3.10
C THR A 9 -4.06 0.71 -1.76
N VAL A 10 -4.48 -0.13 -0.82
CA VAL A 10 -4.52 0.20 0.60
C VAL A 10 -3.17 -0.18 1.18
N TYR A 11 -2.49 0.79 1.76
CA TYR A 11 -1.19 0.62 2.38
C TYR A 11 -1.06 1.54 3.59
N TYR A 12 -0.02 1.33 4.38
CA TYR A 12 0.35 2.20 5.48
C TYR A 12 1.68 2.86 5.16
N ASP A 13 1.75 4.17 5.37
CA ASP A 13 2.98 4.95 5.23
C ASP A 13 3.89 4.68 6.43
N PHE A 14 5.15 4.38 6.16
CA PHE A 14 6.20 4.52 7.15
C PHE A 14 6.81 5.92 7.04
N ASN A 15 6.95 6.62 8.16
CA ASN A 15 7.79 7.81 8.20
C ASN A 15 9.26 7.38 8.16
N CYS A 16 9.86 7.34 6.97
CA CYS A 16 11.22 6.86 6.77
C CYS A 16 12.30 7.71 7.46
N SER A 17 11.93 8.84 8.08
CA SER A 17 12.82 9.69 8.88
C SER A 17 12.67 9.51 10.38
N ALA A 18 11.60 8.81 10.85
CA ALA A 18 11.29 8.67 12.28
C ALA A 18 11.76 7.32 12.84
N GLU A 19 12.37 7.34 14.03
CA GLU A 19 12.68 6.11 14.74
C GLU A 19 11.40 5.43 15.28
N PRO A 20 11.36 4.11 15.28
CA PRO A 20 12.38 3.14 14.83
C PRO A 20 12.21 2.77 13.35
N VAL A 21 11.19 3.29 12.66
CA VAL A 21 10.83 2.91 11.28
C VAL A 21 11.73 3.56 10.21
N ASN A 22 12.67 4.42 10.57
CA ASN A 22 13.75 4.87 9.70
C ASN A 22 14.72 3.72 9.31
N ASN A 23 14.76 2.64 10.11
CA ASN A 23 15.53 1.44 9.81
C ASN A 23 14.76 0.51 8.86
N VAL A 24 15.34 0.20 7.69
CA VAL A 24 14.73 -0.68 6.69
C VAL A 24 14.42 -2.09 7.22
N LEU A 25 15.25 -2.63 8.11
CA LEU A 25 15.03 -3.95 8.71
C LEU A 25 13.83 -3.97 9.65
N VAL A 26 13.57 -2.86 10.35
CA VAL A 26 12.35 -2.69 11.16
C VAL A 26 11.13 -2.64 10.26
N ARG A 27 11.15 -1.86 9.17
CA ARG A 27 10.05 -1.83 8.20
C ARG A 27 9.79 -3.20 7.57
N LYS A 28 10.86 -3.91 7.18
CA LYS A 28 10.80 -5.29 6.68
C LYS A 28 10.14 -6.22 7.69
N ALA A 29 10.56 -6.19 8.95
CA ALA A 29 10.00 -7.01 10.02
C ALA A 29 8.50 -6.76 10.19
N ILE A 30 8.08 -5.49 10.22
CA ILE A 30 6.67 -5.12 10.31
C ILE A 30 5.90 -5.63 9.09
N CYS A 31 6.41 -5.44 7.86
CA CYS A 31 5.75 -5.90 6.63
C CYS A 31 5.57 -7.42 6.58
N LEU A 32 6.56 -8.19 7.02
CA LEU A 32 6.52 -9.67 7.04
C LEU A 32 5.59 -10.21 8.14
N ALA A 33 5.42 -9.49 9.25
CA ALA A 33 4.60 -9.92 10.37
C ALA A 33 3.09 -9.83 10.14
N ILE A 34 2.63 -9.21 9.03
CA ILE A 34 1.21 -8.98 8.75
C ILE A 34 0.63 -10.08 7.85
N ASP A 35 -0.42 -10.74 8.33
CA ASP A 35 -1.25 -11.66 7.56
C ASP A 35 -2.33 -10.87 6.79
N ARG A 36 -2.04 -10.61 5.51
CA ARG A 36 -2.87 -9.83 4.59
C ARG A 36 -4.17 -10.53 4.27
N GLN A 37 -4.09 -11.86 4.06
CA GLN A 37 -5.27 -12.65 3.73
C GLN A 37 -6.26 -12.68 4.88
N SER A 38 -5.77 -12.85 6.11
CA SER A 38 -6.62 -12.80 7.31
C SER A 38 -7.31 -11.44 7.48
N ILE A 39 -6.63 -10.33 7.18
CA ILE A 39 -7.24 -8.99 7.20
C ILE A 39 -8.36 -8.89 6.15
N ILE A 40 -8.12 -9.36 4.93
CA ILE A 40 -9.12 -9.33 3.85
C ILE A 40 -10.34 -10.16 4.23
N ASP A 41 -10.14 -11.41 4.64
CA ASP A 41 -11.22 -12.38 4.85
C ASP A 41 -12.04 -12.11 6.12
N ASN A 42 -11.38 -11.70 7.20
CA ASN A 42 -11.99 -11.64 8.53
C ASN A 42 -12.31 -10.22 9.00
N VAL A 43 -11.60 -9.19 8.48
CA VAL A 43 -11.75 -7.82 8.96
C VAL A 43 -12.48 -6.95 7.93
N VAL A 44 -11.95 -6.89 6.71
CA VAL A 44 -12.51 -6.02 5.65
C VAL A 44 -13.68 -6.67 4.95
N GLN A 45 -13.61 -7.98 4.72
CA GLN A 45 -14.65 -8.82 4.12
C GLN A 45 -15.08 -8.32 2.72
N VAL A 46 -14.11 -7.95 1.89
CA VAL A 46 -14.31 -7.54 0.50
C VAL A 46 -13.55 -8.48 -0.44
N ASP A 47 -13.99 -8.55 -1.69
CA ASP A 47 -13.27 -9.27 -2.74
C ASP A 47 -12.06 -8.40 -3.18
N ALA A 48 -10.91 -8.67 -2.58
CA ALA A 48 -9.65 -7.97 -2.82
C ALA A 48 -8.48 -8.97 -2.87
N GLN A 49 -7.38 -8.55 -3.48
CA GLN A 49 -6.16 -9.33 -3.56
C GLN A 49 -5.11 -8.78 -2.58
N PRO A 50 -4.34 -9.63 -1.88
CA PRO A 50 -3.21 -9.19 -1.09
C PRO A 50 -2.23 -8.37 -1.92
N ALA A 51 -1.76 -7.25 -1.38
CA ALA A 51 -0.79 -6.39 -2.06
C ALA A 51 0.64 -6.67 -1.59
N TYR A 52 1.56 -6.73 -2.55
CA TYR A 52 2.99 -6.96 -2.31
C TYR A 52 3.85 -5.76 -2.70
N SER A 53 3.24 -4.70 -3.24
CA SER A 53 3.85 -3.44 -3.60
C SER A 53 2.82 -2.32 -3.50
N PHE A 54 3.29 -1.07 -3.48
CA PHE A 54 2.39 0.08 -3.48
C PHE A 54 1.76 0.35 -4.86
N LEU A 55 2.45 -0.02 -5.95
CA LEU A 55 1.94 0.11 -7.31
C LEU A 55 0.84 -0.92 -7.57
N ALA A 56 -0.41 -0.45 -7.71
CA ALA A 56 -1.54 -1.32 -8.01
C ALA A 56 -1.49 -1.89 -9.44
N PRO A 57 -2.03 -3.11 -9.68
CA PRO A 57 -2.33 -3.57 -11.02
C PRO A 57 -3.44 -2.71 -11.66
N GLY A 58 -3.47 -2.65 -13.01
CA GLY A 58 -4.49 -1.92 -13.76
C GLY A 58 -3.93 -1.04 -14.89
N TYR A 59 -2.61 -0.86 -14.97
CA TYR A 59 -1.98 -0.21 -16.09
C TYR A 59 -1.44 -1.26 -17.08
N SER A 60 -1.88 -1.17 -18.34
CA SER A 60 -1.54 -2.16 -19.35
C SER A 60 -0.80 -1.52 -20.54
N VAL A 61 0.17 -2.24 -21.06
CA VAL A 61 0.86 -1.94 -22.32
C VAL A 61 0.63 -3.12 -23.25
N ASP A 62 0.19 -2.87 -24.48
CA ASP A 62 -0.15 -3.88 -25.48
C ASP A 62 -1.13 -4.96 -24.96
N GLY A 63 -2.07 -4.55 -24.11
CA GLY A 63 -3.10 -5.42 -23.55
C GLY A 63 -2.64 -6.32 -22.41
N LYS A 64 -1.41 -6.17 -21.94
CA LYS A 64 -0.85 -6.89 -20.80
C LYS A 64 -0.62 -5.94 -19.62
N ASP A 65 -1.10 -6.30 -18.44
CA ASP A 65 -0.82 -5.54 -17.23
C ASP A 65 0.68 -5.58 -16.90
N ILE A 66 1.27 -4.42 -16.66
CA ILE A 66 2.72 -4.33 -16.41
C ILE A 66 3.15 -5.04 -15.14
N THR A 67 2.25 -5.21 -14.18
CA THR A 67 2.54 -5.88 -12.90
C THR A 67 2.41 -7.40 -12.98
N GLU A 68 2.00 -7.96 -14.13
CA GLU A 68 1.86 -9.40 -14.29
C GLU A 68 3.20 -10.12 -14.20
N GLY A 69 3.31 -11.05 -13.25
CA GLY A 69 4.57 -11.79 -12.99
C GLY A 69 5.60 -11.00 -12.18
N ARG A 70 5.24 -9.83 -11.65
CA ARG A 70 6.09 -9.05 -10.74
C ARG A 70 6.45 -9.86 -9.48
N GLU A 71 7.66 -9.64 -8.96
CA GLU A 71 8.10 -10.20 -7.69
C GLU A 71 7.25 -9.71 -6.51
N SER A 72 7.18 -10.53 -5.45
CA SER A 72 6.48 -10.18 -4.22
C SER A 72 7.37 -9.45 -3.19
N PHE A 73 8.64 -9.25 -3.50
CA PHE A 73 9.63 -8.59 -2.63
C PHE A 73 9.74 -9.25 -1.23
N GLY A 74 9.61 -10.58 -1.20
CA GLY A 74 9.61 -11.36 0.03
C GLY A 74 8.30 -11.32 0.82
N LEU A 75 7.28 -10.59 0.35
CA LEU A 75 5.96 -10.55 0.98
C LEU A 75 5.09 -11.71 0.49
N SER A 76 4.18 -12.17 1.35
CA SER A 76 3.19 -13.20 1.05
C SER A 76 1.80 -12.81 1.54
N ALA A 77 0.79 -13.60 1.15
CA ALA A 77 -0.59 -13.41 1.61
C ALA A 77 -0.70 -13.60 3.13
N THR A 78 0.01 -14.58 3.68
CA THR A 78 0.09 -14.86 5.11
C THR A 78 1.37 -14.28 5.72
N ALA A 79 1.41 -14.10 7.03
CA ALA A 79 2.60 -13.62 7.72
C ALA A 79 3.77 -14.63 7.60
N ASP A 80 4.97 -14.11 7.35
CA ASP A 80 6.25 -14.80 7.52
C ASP A 80 6.83 -14.43 8.88
N VAL A 81 6.39 -15.14 9.92
CA VAL A 81 6.78 -14.82 11.30
C VAL A 81 8.28 -15.06 11.54
N GLU A 82 8.85 -16.12 10.97
CA GLU A 82 10.28 -16.43 11.12
C GLU A 82 11.15 -15.35 10.46
N GLY A 83 10.81 -14.96 9.23
CA GLY A 83 11.49 -13.90 8.51
C GLY A 83 11.33 -12.54 9.20
N ALA A 84 10.15 -12.25 9.77
CA ALA A 84 9.88 -11.03 10.52
C ALA A 84 10.74 -10.93 11.80
N GLN A 85 10.81 -12.01 12.57
CA GLN A 85 11.64 -12.09 13.79
C GLN A 85 13.14 -12.00 13.46
N ALA A 86 13.58 -12.65 12.39
CA ALA A 86 14.97 -12.57 11.93
C ALA A 86 15.35 -11.14 11.54
N ALA A 87 14.50 -10.44 10.76
CA ALA A 87 14.73 -9.06 10.38
C ALA A 87 14.74 -8.10 11.60
N LEU A 88 13.85 -8.31 12.57
CA LEU A 88 13.82 -7.51 13.79
C LEU A 88 15.06 -7.74 14.67
N ALA A 89 15.53 -8.99 14.76
CA ALA A 89 16.75 -9.33 15.48
C ALA A 89 17.99 -8.72 14.82
N GLU A 90 18.08 -8.73 13.49
CA GLU A 90 19.14 -8.07 12.72
C GLU A 90 19.10 -6.54 12.90
N ALA A 91 17.91 -5.97 13.09
CA ALA A 91 17.73 -4.55 13.42
C ALA A 91 18.21 -4.19 14.84
N GLY A 92 18.57 -5.18 15.67
CA GLY A 92 19.07 -4.99 17.04
C GLY A 92 18.03 -5.26 18.14
N TYR A 93 16.88 -5.84 17.81
CA TYR A 93 15.78 -6.10 18.73
C TYR A 93 15.38 -7.58 18.74
N PRO A 94 16.27 -8.51 19.17
CA PRO A 94 15.97 -9.94 19.20
C PRO A 94 14.76 -10.19 20.14
N ASN A 95 13.78 -10.95 19.65
CA ASN A 95 12.53 -11.23 20.37
C ASN A 95 11.73 -9.98 20.79
N GLY A 96 11.94 -8.84 20.13
CA GLY A 96 11.32 -7.56 20.49
C GLY A 96 11.93 -6.85 21.71
N GLU A 97 12.99 -7.40 22.29
CA GLU A 97 13.61 -6.82 23.49
C GLU A 97 14.18 -5.44 23.21
N GLY A 98 13.79 -4.47 24.04
CA GLY A 98 14.23 -3.06 23.91
C GLY A 98 13.61 -2.29 22.76
N PHE A 99 12.70 -2.90 21.97
CA PHE A 99 12.00 -2.17 20.92
C PHE A 99 11.10 -1.09 21.53
N PRO A 100 11.14 0.16 21.05
CA PRO A 100 10.28 1.21 21.56
C PRO A 100 8.81 0.95 21.18
N THR A 101 7.88 1.55 21.89
CA THR A 101 6.47 1.47 21.53
C THR A 101 6.26 2.02 20.11
N LEU A 102 5.63 1.21 19.24
CA LEU A 102 5.26 1.61 17.89
C LEU A 102 3.86 2.21 17.90
N THR A 103 3.69 3.38 17.29
CA THR A 103 2.39 4.02 17.14
C THR A 103 1.86 3.81 15.73
N LEU A 104 0.66 3.22 15.62
CA LEU A 104 -0.12 3.15 14.39
C LEU A 104 -1.18 4.26 14.41
N SER A 105 -1.01 5.25 13.54
CA SER A 105 -1.91 6.40 13.42
C SER A 105 -2.96 6.14 12.33
N TYR A 106 -4.20 6.52 12.57
CA TYR A 106 -5.29 6.37 11.61
C TYR A 106 -6.34 7.47 11.75
N TYR A 107 -7.14 7.67 10.72
CA TYR A 107 -8.28 8.59 10.74
C TYR A 107 -9.56 7.88 11.17
N ASP A 108 -10.48 8.60 11.79
CA ASP A 108 -11.74 8.07 12.31
C ASP A 108 -12.58 7.42 11.21
N ASN A 109 -12.54 6.10 11.18
CA ASN A 109 -13.29 5.22 10.27
C ASN A 109 -13.37 3.82 10.88
N ASP A 110 -14.56 3.26 10.98
CA ASP A 110 -14.79 1.96 11.64
C ASP A 110 -14.02 0.79 11.00
N THR A 111 -13.90 0.77 9.67
CA THR A 111 -13.16 -0.29 8.98
C THR A 111 -11.66 -0.13 9.19
N VAL A 112 -11.14 1.09 9.06
CA VAL A 112 -9.71 1.38 9.30
C VAL A 112 -9.33 1.05 10.73
N LYS A 113 -10.16 1.42 11.72
CA LYS A 113 -9.98 1.06 13.12
C LYS A 113 -9.79 -0.45 13.30
N LYS A 114 -10.71 -1.27 12.77
CA LYS A 114 -10.63 -2.73 12.89
C LYS A 114 -9.36 -3.30 12.25
N VAL A 115 -8.94 -2.75 11.11
CA VAL A 115 -7.70 -3.16 10.44
C VAL A 115 -6.48 -2.82 11.30
N VAL A 116 -6.41 -1.59 11.83
CA VAL A 116 -5.30 -1.14 12.69
C VAL A 116 -5.21 -1.97 13.97
N GLU A 117 -6.35 -2.25 14.62
CA GLU A 117 -6.40 -3.10 15.82
C GLU A 117 -5.93 -4.53 15.53
N ALA A 118 -6.34 -5.12 14.39
CA ALA A 118 -5.88 -6.44 13.96
C ALA A 118 -4.36 -6.45 13.68
N MET A 119 -3.85 -5.42 13.00
CA MET A 119 -2.40 -5.27 12.75
C MET A 119 -1.62 -5.13 14.06
N ALA A 120 -2.10 -4.32 15.01
CA ALA A 120 -1.46 -4.14 16.31
C ALA A 120 -1.36 -5.47 17.07
N GLU A 121 -2.41 -6.30 17.03
CA GLU A 121 -2.39 -7.63 17.62
C GLU A 121 -1.42 -8.58 16.90
N MET A 122 -1.40 -8.59 15.57
CA MET A 122 -0.44 -9.38 14.79
C MET A 122 1.00 -8.99 15.14
N LEU A 123 1.33 -7.70 15.18
CA LEU A 123 2.67 -7.22 15.52
C LEU A 123 3.08 -7.61 16.94
N LYS A 124 2.16 -7.48 17.90
CA LYS A 124 2.39 -7.93 19.28
C LYS A 124 2.65 -9.44 19.37
N ASN A 125 1.84 -10.24 18.70
CA ASN A 125 1.95 -11.70 18.77
C ASN A 125 3.15 -12.24 17.99
N ASN A 126 3.44 -11.67 16.81
CA ASN A 126 4.48 -12.19 15.92
C ASN A 126 5.87 -11.63 16.22
N LEU A 127 5.97 -10.40 16.73
CA LEU A 127 7.24 -9.70 17.00
C LEU A 127 7.48 -9.40 18.48
N ASN A 128 6.49 -9.65 19.36
CA ASN A 128 6.56 -9.35 20.79
C ASN A 128 6.91 -7.88 21.09
N ILE A 129 6.37 -6.95 20.31
CA ILE A 129 6.57 -5.51 20.47
C ILE A 129 5.31 -4.83 21.03
N ASN A 130 5.49 -3.71 21.73
CA ASN A 130 4.38 -2.89 22.17
C ASN A 130 3.88 -2.02 21.02
N VAL A 131 2.56 -2.04 20.79
CA VAL A 131 1.91 -1.23 19.76
C VAL A 131 0.79 -0.43 20.38
N GLU A 132 0.78 0.87 20.12
CA GLU A 132 -0.31 1.79 20.45
C GLU A 132 -1.02 2.22 19.18
N VAL A 133 -2.31 2.47 19.27
CA VAL A 133 -3.13 2.96 18.16
C VAL A 133 -3.63 4.37 18.49
N SER A 134 -3.54 5.29 17.53
CA SER A 134 -3.94 6.69 17.70
C SER A 134 -4.88 7.09 16.57
N SER A 135 -6.07 7.60 16.90
CA SER A 135 -7.01 8.09 15.89
C SER A 135 -7.27 9.59 16.05
N ASN A 136 -7.47 10.24 14.91
CA ASN A 136 -7.88 11.63 14.84
C ASN A 136 -8.92 11.80 13.73
N GLU A 137 -9.68 12.89 13.77
CA GLU A 137 -10.48 13.34 12.63
C GLU A 137 -9.56 13.55 11.41
N TRP A 138 -10.10 13.33 10.19
CA TRP A 138 -9.30 13.30 8.95
C TRP A 138 -8.39 14.50 8.76
N SER A 139 -8.88 15.72 9.01
CA SER A 139 -8.07 16.93 8.76
C SER A 139 -6.88 17.04 9.71
N ILE A 140 -7.06 16.64 10.98
CA ILE A 140 -6.00 16.63 11.99
C ILE A 140 -5.01 15.51 11.67
N PHE A 141 -5.52 14.31 11.38
CA PHE A 141 -4.70 13.17 11.00
C PHE A 141 -3.81 13.48 9.79
N TYR A 142 -4.40 14.07 8.74
CA TYR A 142 -3.66 14.36 7.50
C TYR A 142 -2.65 15.49 7.68
N ASP A 143 -2.95 16.50 8.50
CA ASP A 143 -2.00 17.54 8.89
C ASP A 143 -0.78 16.96 9.65
N ASP A 144 -1.02 16.02 10.58
CA ASP A 144 0.05 15.29 11.28
C ASP A 144 0.89 14.45 10.31
N VAL A 145 0.26 13.76 9.35
CA VAL A 145 0.96 12.98 8.32
C VAL A 145 1.86 13.89 7.47
N GLN A 146 1.34 15.03 7.00
CA GLN A 146 2.11 15.97 6.20
C GLN A 146 3.29 16.60 6.96
N LYS A 147 3.18 16.74 8.28
CA LYS A 147 4.24 17.28 9.14
C LYS A 147 5.23 16.23 9.63
N GLY A 148 4.99 14.95 9.35
CA GLY A 148 5.81 13.85 9.83
C GLY A 148 5.61 13.51 11.31
N ASN A 149 4.49 13.90 11.92
CA ASN A 149 4.15 13.62 13.32
C ASN A 149 3.55 12.22 13.48
N TYR A 150 4.15 11.21 12.88
CA TYR A 150 3.70 9.82 12.93
C TYR A 150 4.89 8.86 12.74
N GLN A 151 4.71 7.59 13.10
CA GLN A 151 5.64 6.51 12.76
C GLN A 151 5.07 5.64 11.63
N VAL A 152 3.85 5.14 11.80
CA VAL A 152 3.10 4.38 10.79
C VAL A 152 1.70 4.99 10.66
N ALA A 153 1.29 5.36 9.45
CA ALA A 153 0.00 6.01 9.21
C ALA A 153 -0.87 5.23 8.22
N ALA A 154 -2.16 5.08 8.56
CA ALA A 154 -3.14 4.43 7.69
C ALA A 154 -3.43 5.29 6.46
N MET A 155 -2.93 4.88 5.32
CA MET A 155 -3.07 5.59 4.05
C MET A 155 -3.56 4.67 2.94
N GLY A 156 -3.42 5.08 1.75
CA GLY A 156 -3.78 4.36 0.54
C GLY A 156 -3.90 5.32 -0.61
N TRP A 157 -3.81 4.81 -1.79
CA TRP A 157 -3.95 5.61 -3.00
C TRP A 157 -4.91 4.97 -3.99
N SER A 158 -5.65 5.77 -4.70
CA SER A 158 -6.36 5.39 -5.90
C SER A 158 -5.88 6.31 -7.01
N ALA A 159 -5.47 5.74 -8.13
CA ALA A 159 -4.94 6.52 -9.23
C ALA A 159 -5.97 7.52 -9.77
N ASP A 160 -5.58 8.78 -9.93
CA ASP A 160 -6.40 9.82 -10.55
C ASP A 160 -6.61 9.57 -12.05
N TYR A 161 -5.65 8.87 -12.67
CA TYR A 161 -5.65 8.50 -14.07
C TYR A 161 -4.87 7.18 -14.28
N VAL A 162 -5.17 6.46 -15.34
CA VAL A 162 -4.56 5.15 -15.63
C VAL A 162 -3.16 5.35 -16.23
N ASN A 163 -2.21 5.66 -15.36
CA ASN A 163 -0.78 5.76 -15.67
C ASN A 163 0.04 5.62 -14.36
N PRO A 164 1.21 4.95 -14.36
CA PRO A 164 2.07 4.81 -13.20
C PRO A 164 2.50 6.13 -12.55
N MET A 165 2.55 7.21 -13.31
CA MET A 165 2.85 8.55 -12.79
C MET A 165 1.79 9.07 -11.81
N SER A 166 0.65 8.38 -11.64
CA SER A 166 -0.27 8.65 -10.53
C SER A 166 0.24 8.09 -9.18
N PHE A 167 1.17 7.14 -9.20
CA PHE A 167 1.76 6.52 -8.00
C PHE A 167 3.19 7.00 -7.73
N LEU A 168 4.06 7.03 -8.74
CA LEU A 168 5.49 7.24 -8.55
C LEU A 168 5.86 8.53 -7.80
N PRO A 169 5.20 9.69 -7.98
CA PRO A 169 5.52 10.90 -7.22
C PRO A 169 5.35 10.75 -5.71
N LEU A 170 4.48 9.84 -5.25
CA LEU A 170 4.22 9.62 -3.81
C LEU A 170 5.47 9.21 -3.01
N CYS A 171 6.50 8.67 -3.67
CA CYS A 171 7.75 8.27 -3.04
C CYS A 171 8.94 9.11 -3.53
N LYS A 172 8.73 10.12 -4.40
CA LYS A 172 9.82 10.93 -4.95
C LYS A 172 10.30 11.96 -3.94
N THR A 173 11.62 12.08 -3.78
CA THR A 173 12.24 13.06 -2.89
C THR A 173 11.79 14.48 -3.21
N GLY A 174 11.26 15.17 -2.20
CA GLY A 174 10.84 16.57 -2.30
C GLY A 174 9.53 16.80 -3.05
N ASP A 175 8.83 15.76 -3.51
CA ASP A 175 7.47 15.90 -4.02
C ASP A 175 6.50 16.19 -2.86
N SER A 176 5.56 17.11 -3.08
CA SER A 176 4.60 17.51 -2.03
C SER A 176 3.62 16.40 -1.62
N SER A 177 3.51 15.35 -2.42
CA SER A 177 2.71 14.16 -2.13
C SER A 177 3.49 13.05 -1.42
N ASN A 178 4.82 13.21 -1.25
CA ASN A 178 5.66 12.26 -0.53
C ASN A 178 5.52 12.46 0.99
N ASN A 179 4.49 11.87 1.55
CA ASN A 179 4.27 11.88 3.00
C ASN A 179 5.17 10.89 3.75
N LEU A 180 5.86 9.98 3.06
CA LEU A 180 6.76 8.96 3.62
C LEU A 180 8.08 9.55 4.15
N PHE A 181 8.42 10.76 3.77
CA PHE A 181 9.77 11.32 3.98
C PHE A 181 10.87 10.40 3.44
N TYR A 182 10.50 9.61 2.42
CA TYR A 182 11.40 8.71 1.73
C TYR A 182 12.30 9.49 0.77
N SER A 183 13.56 9.07 0.65
CA SER A 183 14.52 9.69 -0.25
C SER A 183 15.48 8.64 -0.79
N ASN A 184 15.50 8.49 -2.12
CA ASN A 184 16.39 7.58 -2.82
C ASN A 184 16.71 8.16 -4.20
N ALA A 185 17.98 8.48 -4.45
CA ALA A 185 18.41 9.15 -5.68
C ALA A 185 18.22 8.28 -6.94
N ASP A 186 18.37 6.96 -6.82
CA ASP A 186 18.18 6.04 -7.95
C ASP A 186 16.68 5.93 -8.30
N TYR A 187 15.81 5.91 -7.29
CA TYR A 187 14.37 6.00 -7.47
C TYR A 187 13.97 7.29 -8.18
N ASP A 188 14.45 8.42 -7.70
CA ASP A 188 14.15 9.75 -8.26
C ASP A 188 14.55 9.83 -9.74
N ALA A 189 15.73 9.31 -10.07
CA ALA A 189 16.23 9.26 -11.44
C ALA A 189 15.34 8.39 -12.35
N LEU A 190 14.84 7.26 -11.85
CA LEU A 190 13.91 6.40 -12.60
C LEU A 190 12.57 7.10 -12.82
N VAL A 191 12.02 7.78 -11.80
CA VAL A 191 10.77 8.54 -11.94
C VAL A 191 10.89 9.63 -13.00
N ASP A 192 12.02 10.35 -13.03
CA ASP A 192 12.27 11.37 -14.06
C ASP A 192 12.42 10.76 -15.46
N GLN A 193 13.03 9.57 -15.57
CA GLN A 193 13.11 8.84 -16.83
C GLN A 193 11.72 8.37 -17.31
N VAL A 194 10.89 7.78 -16.42
CA VAL A 194 9.50 7.39 -16.76
C VAL A 194 8.72 8.59 -17.28
N LYS A 195 8.85 9.74 -16.63
CA LYS A 195 8.16 10.97 -17.02
C LYS A 195 8.57 11.48 -18.41
N ALA A 196 9.83 11.26 -18.80
CA ALA A 196 10.39 11.73 -20.07
C ALA A 196 10.24 10.70 -21.22
N GLU A 197 9.96 9.43 -20.89
CA GLU A 197 9.91 8.34 -21.86
C GLU A 197 8.62 8.37 -22.69
N ASN A 198 8.74 8.22 -24.00
CA ASN A 198 7.61 8.20 -24.92
C ASN A 198 7.26 6.78 -25.41
N ASP A 199 8.17 5.81 -25.26
CA ASP A 199 7.90 4.41 -25.55
C ASP A 199 7.18 3.77 -24.36
N PRO A 200 5.90 3.33 -24.52
CA PRO A 200 5.14 2.78 -23.40
C PRO A 200 5.78 1.50 -22.81
N ALA A 201 6.41 0.66 -23.62
CA ALA A 201 7.03 -0.57 -23.13
C ALA A 201 8.25 -0.25 -22.25
N LYS A 202 9.08 0.69 -22.70
CA LYS A 202 10.23 1.14 -21.92
C LYS A 202 9.82 1.92 -20.67
N ALA A 203 8.78 2.76 -20.75
CA ALA A 203 8.21 3.43 -19.58
C ALA A 203 7.70 2.43 -18.54
N ALA A 204 7.08 1.32 -18.99
CA ALA A 204 6.65 0.23 -18.12
C ALA A 204 7.83 -0.46 -17.43
N GLU A 205 8.90 -0.77 -18.16
CA GLU A 205 10.13 -1.36 -17.60
C GLU A 205 10.74 -0.47 -16.51
N LEU A 206 10.93 0.82 -16.80
CA LEU A 206 11.45 1.80 -15.86
C LEU A 206 10.54 1.95 -14.61
N THR A 207 9.23 1.89 -14.82
CA THR A 207 8.24 1.90 -13.72
C THR A 207 8.43 0.72 -12.79
N LEU A 208 8.60 -0.50 -13.31
CA LEU A 208 8.83 -1.69 -12.49
C LEU A 208 10.17 -1.64 -11.77
N GLN A 209 11.21 -1.06 -12.38
CA GLN A 209 12.49 -0.83 -11.70
C GLN A 209 12.32 0.14 -10.52
N ALA A 210 11.56 1.23 -10.69
CA ALA A 210 11.28 2.16 -9.61
C ALA A 210 10.43 1.50 -8.50
N ASP A 211 9.39 0.75 -8.87
CA ASP A 211 8.57 0.00 -7.91
C ASP A 211 9.39 -1.00 -7.10
N ALA A 212 10.37 -1.66 -7.72
CA ALA A 212 11.26 -2.59 -7.04
C ALA A 212 12.15 -1.91 -5.98
N ILE A 213 12.62 -0.70 -6.23
CA ILE A 213 13.42 0.04 -5.24
C ILE A 213 12.58 0.33 -3.98
N VAL A 214 11.42 0.95 -4.14
CA VAL A 214 10.53 1.30 -3.01
C VAL A 214 10.07 0.07 -2.24
N SER A 215 9.79 -1.02 -2.97
CA SER A 215 9.32 -2.28 -2.37
C SER A 215 10.43 -3.00 -1.61
N ASN A 216 11.68 -3.02 -2.10
CA ASN A 216 12.83 -3.59 -1.40
C ASN A 216 13.26 -2.75 -0.19
N ASP A 217 13.02 -1.44 -0.24
CA ASP A 217 13.24 -0.53 0.90
C ASP A 217 12.09 -0.56 1.90
N TYR A 218 11.04 -1.33 1.60
CA TYR A 218 9.83 -1.41 2.45
C TYR A 218 9.34 -0.02 2.88
N ALA A 219 9.34 0.95 1.96
CA ALA A 219 8.96 2.33 2.29
C ALA A 219 7.48 2.47 2.65
N VAL A 220 6.64 1.53 2.21
CA VAL A 220 5.24 1.37 2.60
C VAL A 220 4.97 -0.05 3.09
N LEU A 221 3.90 -0.22 3.86
CA LEU A 221 3.34 -1.53 4.19
C LEU A 221 2.09 -1.75 3.32
N PRO A 222 2.21 -2.47 2.18
CA PRO A 222 1.06 -2.74 1.34
C PRO A 222 0.18 -3.82 1.98
N LEU A 223 -1.15 -3.62 1.98
CA LEU A 223 -2.10 -4.58 2.53
C LEU A 223 -2.88 -5.32 1.44
N TYR A 224 -3.64 -4.60 0.64
CA TYR A 224 -4.44 -5.20 -0.43
C TYR A 224 -4.67 -4.21 -1.57
N TYR A 225 -4.86 -4.74 -2.78
CA TYR A 225 -5.29 -3.95 -3.93
C TYR A 225 -6.78 -3.70 -3.84
N LYS A 226 -7.17 -2.47 -4.14
CA LYS A 226 -8.58 -2.06 -4.09
C LYS A 226 -9.39 -2.74 -5.19
N SER A 227 -10.64 -3.03 -4.87
CA SER A 227 -11.65 -3.45 -5.84
C SER A 227 -12.89 -2.58 -5.71
N ASN A 228 -13.59 -2.41 -6.82
CA ASN A 228 -14.88 -1.75 -6.84
C ASN A 228 -15.98 -2.83 -6.74
N ASN A 229 -16.74 -2.81 -5.65
CA ASN A 229 -17.83 -3.74 -5.42
C ASN A 229 -19.17 -2.99 -5.57
N TYR A 230 -20.08 -3.50 -6.40
CA TYR A 230 -21.38 -2.89 -6.61
C TYR A 230 -22.48 -3.95 -6.77
N LEU A 231 -23.71 -3.53 -6.47
CA LEU A 231 -24.89 -4.34 -6.69
C LEU A 231 -25.59 -3.89 -7.96
N MET A 232 -25.92 -4.85 -8.81
CA MET A 232 -26.67 -4.61 -10.04
C MET A 232 -27.75 -5.67 -10.17
N HIS A 233 -28.96 -5.28 -10.61
CA HIS A 233 -30.02 -6.21 -10.94
C HIS A 233 -29.70 -6.99 -12.21
N ASP A 234 -30.10 -8.25 -12.26
CA ASP A 234 -29.78 -9.17 -13.37
C ASP A 234 -30.35 -8.72 -14.72
N ASN A 235 -31.40 -7.89 -14.71
CA ASN A 235 -32.05 -7.33 -15.91
C ASN A 235 -31.37 -6.04 -16.42
N ILE A 236 -30.26 -5.59 -15.79
CA ILE A 236 -29.48 -4.44 -16.23
C ILE A 236 -28.26 -4.90 -17.02
N SER A 237 -28.02 -4.29 -18.17
CA SER A 237 -26.84 -4.53 -19.01
C SER A 237 -26.29 -3.22 -19.56
N GLY A 238 -25.05 -3.27 -20.10
CA GLY A 238 -24.39 -2.10 -20.71
C GLY A 238 -23.82 -1.07 -19.72
N PHE A 239 -23.92 -1.33 -18.41
CA PHE A 239 -23.22 -0.57 -17.38
C PHE A 239 -21.76 -1.04 -17.29
N TYR A 240 -20.83 -0.11 -17.13
CA TYR A 240 -19.47 -0.44 -16.73
C TYR A 240 -18.86 0.65 -15.83
N MET A 241 -17.89 0.24 -15.02
CA MET A 241 -17.09 1.09 -14.17
C MET A 241 -15.62 0.97 -14.61
N THR A 242 -14.94 2.11 -14.73
CA THR A 242 -13.48 2.11 -14.98
C THR A 242 -12.71 1.75 -13.73
N ALA A 243 -11.44 1.37 -13.87
CA ALA A 243 -10.54 1.13 -12.75
C ALA A 243 -10.34 2.37 -11.84
N SER A 244 -10.53 3.59 -12.38
CA SER A 244 -10.53 4.84 -11.61
C SER A 244 -11.88 5.18 -10.97
N GLY A 245 -12.87 4.26 -11.00
CA GLY A 245 -14.17 4.43 -10.34
C GLY A 245 -15.19 5.27 -11.11
N ASN A 246 -14.91 5.67 -12.36
CA ASN A 246 -15.88 6.41 -13.16
C ASN A 246 -16.98 5.48 -13.67
N LEU A 247 -18.23 5.91 -13.51
CA LEU A 247 -19.42 5.13 -13.87
C LEU A 247 -19.95 5.55 -15.24
N PHE A 248 -20.21 4.58 -16.13
CA PHE A 248 -20.73 4.80 -17.46
C PHE A 248 -22.09 4.16 -17.64
N PHE A 249 -23.11 5.00 -17.89
CA PHE A 249 -24.51 4.61 -18.05
C PHE A 249 -25.03 4.78 -19.48
N LYS A 250 -24.20 5.25 -20.43
CA LYS A 250 -24.62 5.59 -21.78
C LYS A 250 -25.32 4.45 -22.51
N ASP A 251 -24.84 3.23 -22.32
CA ASP A 251 -25.30 2.03 -23.02
C ASP A 251 -26.18 1.12 -22.14
N VAL A 252 -26.63 1.64 -20.98
CA VAL A 252 -27.45 0.87 -20.04
C VAL A 252 -28.81 0.55 -20.66
N LYS A 253 -29.18 -0.70 -20.54
CA LYS A 253 -30.50 -1.23 -20.90
C LYS A 253 -31.10 -1.94 -19.69
N VAL A 254 -32.42 -1.80 -19.54
CA VAL A 254 -33.22 -2.51 -18.55
C VAL A 254 -34.12 -3.48 -19.33
N GLY A 255 -33.91 -4.77 -19.12
CA GLY A 255 -34.69 -5.85 -19.75
C GLY A 255 -35.91 -6.25 -18.96
#